data_073abd2d1396014be429725429fda184
#
_entry.id   073abd2d1396014be429725429fda184
#
_cell.length_a   1.000
_cell.length_b   1.000
_cell.length_c   1.000
_cell.angle_alpha   90.00
_cell.angle_beta   90.00
_cell.angle_gamma   90.00
#
_symmetry.space_group_name_H-M   'P 1'
#
loop_
_entity.id
_entity.type
_entity.pdbx_description
1 polymer ?
#
loop_
_entity_poly.entity_id
_entity_poly.type
_entity_poly.pdbx_seq_one_letter_code
_entity_poly.pdbx_strand_id
1 'polypeptide(L)'
;MNVTGRSLGAAVAAVGTAALLCSCSGGTSAGAAGTSGVSTSGGSGTASSATSSSTAAGGAVQPLVLYAAEGYDSVMAKAFTKATGIPVKLDDDSTGPLLTKIAAEKNNPQWSLVWVDGDTAFAALDKDGQLLSYQPKATFTAAGTALLPSDHSYVPTGTTVMAALIYNAARVSSVPTTYQDLLGAAYHGKVGMNDPSQSGPTYPFIAGLMNQLGGQQNGVSAGESYFSKLKANGLHVFPTNGDTLHALETGQIDYGLIQSSAATGETIKVKPSAQFRPKIAYLSKSTLLPGAIGIDKGASPTIQAEAKRFVDYVLSPAGQAIMQSGDPTGDSLYWPVVAGVNAASALPAFPSNYQRIDPYVWGPREGQVNTWFDSNIK
;
A
#
# COMPACT_ATOMS: atom_id res chain seq x y z
N MET A 1 -24.42 -16.49 58.10
CA MET A 1 -23.41 -15.53 58.56
C MET A 1 -23.09 -14.66 57.36
N ASN A 2 -23.76 -13.59 57.15
CA ASN A 2 -23.43 -12.19 57.49
C ASN A 2 -21.95 -11.88 57.18
N VAL A 3 -21.54 -10.92 56.41
CA VAL A 3 -21.83 -9.52 56.15
C VAL A 3 -20.64 -9.06 55.28
N THR A 4 -20.52 -8.18 54.40
CA THR A 4 -21.01 -6.85 54.05
C THR A 4 -20.36 -6.39 52.72
N GLY A 5 -21.09 -5.67 51.96
CA GLY A 5 -20.66 -4.92 50.79
C GLY A 5 -19.88 -3.65 51.12
N ARG A 6 -19.22 -3.15 50.11
CA ARG A 6 -18.81 -1.74 49.99
C ARG A 6 -18.83 -1.29 48.52
N SER A 7 -19.74 -0.45 48.25
CA SER A 7 -19.79 0.42 47.08
C SER A 7 -18.85 1.63 47.25
N LEU A 8 -18.15 2.04 46.21
CA LEU A 8 -17.61 3.41 45.97
C LEU A 8 -17.57 3.53 44.45
N GLY A 9 -18.21 4.37 43.74
CA GLY A 9 -18.34 5.81 43.92
C GLY A 9 -17.79 6.44 42.65
N ALA A 10 -18.66 6.80 41.70
CA ALA A 10 -18.32 7.45 40.43
C ALA A 10 -17.77 8.88 40.70
N ALA A 11 -16.71 9.25 39.98
CA ALA A 11 -16.34 10.65 39.84
C ALA A 11 -16.32 11.02 38.33
N VAL A 12 -17.32 11.81 37.98
CA VAL A 12 -17.41 12.52 36.69
C VAL A 12 -16.58 13.78 36.81
N ALA A 13 -15.59 13.96 35.92
CA ALA A 13 -14.92 15.24 35.74
C ALA A 13 -15.27 15.78 34.36
N ALA A 14 -16.12 16.79 34.35
CA ALA A 14 -16.38 17.66 33.21
C ALA A 14 -15.23 18.69 33.10
N VAL A 15 -14.64 18.84 31.94
CA VAL A 15 -13.72 19.94 31.64
C VAL A 15 -14.29 20.70 30.43
N GLY A 16 -14.48 21.98 30.69
CA GLY A 16 -15.18 22.91 29.82
C GLY A 16 -14.35 23.40 28.64
N THR A 17 -15.08 23.73 27.62
CA THR A 17 -14.71 24.49 26.42
C THR A 17 -14.33 25.92 26.76
N ALA A 18 -13.14 26.36 26.30
CA ALA A 18 -12.80 27.78 26.22
C ALA A 18 -12.61 28.17 24.74
N ALA A 19 -13.57 28.93 24.24
CA ALA A 19 -13.46 29.60 22.94
C ALA A 19 -12.68 30.91 23.13
N LEU A 20 -11.66 31.12 22.35
CA LEU A 20 -10.95 32.41 22.20
C LEU A 20 -11.26 32.98 20.82
N LEU A 21 -12.14 33.99 20.84
CA LEU A 21 -12.31 34.93 19.75
C LEU A 21 -11.18 35.96 19.82
N CYS A 22 -10.48 36.17 18.72
CA CYS A 22 -9.65 37.38 18.57
C CYS A 22 -10.03 38.10 17.27
N SER A 23 -10.47 39.33 17.49
CA SER A 23 -11.04 40.25 16.53
C SER A 23 -9.98 40.95 15.69
N CYS A 24 -10.43 41.32 14.50
CA CYS A 24 -9.78 42.23 13.55
C CYS A 24 -9.55 43.63 14.07
N SER A 25 -8.45 44.28 13.69
CA SER A 25 -8.44 45.72 13.49
C SER A 25 -7.62 46.09 12.28
N GLY A 26 -8.24 46.79 11.37
CA GLY A 26 -7.64 47.35 10.16
C GLY A 26 -6.87 48.63 10.43
N GLY A 27 -6.00 48.97 9.51
CA GLY A 27 -5.28 50.25 9.51
C GLY A 27 -4.88 50.57 8.08
N THR A 28 -5.65 51.39 7.43
CA THR A 28 -5.33 52.11 6.17
C THR A 28 -4.45 53.31 6.46
N SER A 29 -3.44 53.55 5.64
CA SER A 29 -3.00 54.93 5.35
C SER A 29 -2.28 54.99 4.01
N ALA A 30 -2.73 56.00 3.24
CA ALA A 30 -2.33 56.34 1.87
C ALA A 30 -1.28 57.45 1.87
N GLY A 31 -0.66 57.62 0.71
CA GLY A 31 0.00 58.85 0.23
C GLY A 31 1.51 58.80 0.29
N ALA A 32 2.31 59.28 -0.64
CA ALA A 32 2.10 60.28 -1.68
C ALA A 32 3.24 60.17 -2.72
N ALA A 33 2.98 60.72 -3.86
CA ALA A 33 3.86 60.85 -5.01
C ALA A 33 5.06 61.80 -4.82
N GLY A 34 6.16 61.60 -5.55
CA GLY A 34 7.26 62.55 -5.71
C GLY A 34 8.00 62.30 -7.00
N THR A 35 7.93 63.30 -7.87
CA THR A 35 8.38 63.40 -9.24
C THR A 35 9.86 63.73 -9.38
N SER A 36 10.45 63.33 -10.51
CA SER A 36 11.39 64.05 -11.39
C SER A 36 12.89 64.08 -11.07
N GLY A 37 13.70 63.71 -12.05
CA GLY A 37 15.13 64.06 -12.15
C GLY A 37 15.80 63.38 -13.35
N VAL A 38 15.70 63.97 -14.54
CA VAL A 38 16.52 63.71 -15.74
C VAL A 38 17.89 64.31 -15.55
N SER A 39 18.95 63.57 -15.85
CA SER A 39 20.24 64.15 -16.29
C SER A 39 21.02 63.15 -17.16
N THR A 40 21.21 63.56 -18.38
CA THR A 40 22.06 63.00 -19.41
C THR A 40 23.51 63.34 -19.15
N SER A 41 24.42 62.35 -19.30
CA SER A 41 25.77 62.63 -19.84
C SER A 41 26.38 61.36 -20.41
N GLY A 42 26.84 61.49 -21.65
CA GLY A 42 27.43 60.40 -22.43
C GLY A 42 28.86 60.08 -22.03
N GLY A 43 29.28 58.89 -22.37
CA GLY A 43 30.63 58.39 -22.22
C GLY A 43 30.81 57.15 -23.08
N SER A 44 31.49 57.33 -24.22
CA SER A 44 31.96 56.26 -25.11
C SER A 44 33.01 55.43 -24.37
N GLY A 45 32.82 54.11 -24.32
CA GLY A 45 33.79 53.17 -23.76
C GLY A 45 33.66 51.80 -24.43
N THR A 46 34.68 51.46 -25.16
CA THR A 46 35.12 50.22 -25.81
C THR A 46 34.43 48.93 -25.40
N ALA A 47 33.93 48.21 -26.41
CA ALA A 47 33.40 46.85 -26.31
C ALA A 47 34.53 45.88 -25.97
N SER A 48 34.51 45.34 -24.75
CA SER A 48 35.18 44.10 -24.40
C SER A 48 34.16 42.97 -24.45
N SER A 49 34.33 42.05 -25.39
CA SER A 49 33.61 40.81 -25.50
C SER A 49 33.91 39.92 -24.28
N ALA A 50 33.14 40.07 -23.23
CA ALA A 50 33.10 39.09 -22.16
C ALA A 50 32.29 37.87 -22.62
N THR A 51 32.97 36.79 -22.88
CA THR A 51 32.39 35.47 -23.06
C THR A 51 31.63 35.13 -21.77
N SER A 52 30.33 35.30 -21.80
CA SER A 52 29.45 34.88 -20.73
C SER A 52 29.44 33.35 -20.72
N SER A 53 30.31 32.74 -19.93
CA SER A 53 30.09 31.37 -19.48
C SER A 53 28.79 31.37 -18.68
N SER A 54 27.71 30.91 -19.34
CA SER A 54 26.47 30.57 -18.65
C SER A 54 26.75 29.41 -17.71
N THR A 55 27.13 29.73 -16.47
CA THR A 55 26.94 28.81 -15.36
C THR A 55 25.44 28.50 -15.34
N ALA A 56 25.08 27.31 -15.80
CA ALA A 56 23.75 26.78 -15.59
C ALA A 56 23.46 26.90 -14.09
N ALA A 57 22.56 27.81 -13.75
CA ALA A 57 22.02 27.88 -12.40
C ALA A 57 21.50 26.48 -12.11
N GLY A 58 22.18 25.74 -11.24
CA GLY A 58 21.71 24.46 -10.72
C GLY A 58 20.41 24.76 -9.98
N GLY A 59 19.29 24.64 -10.67
CA GLY A 59 17.99 24.66 -10.03
C GLY A 59 17.99 23.59 -8.94
N ALA A 60 17.52 23.92 -7.75
CA ALA A 60 17.40 22.98 -6.68
C ALA A 60 16.64 21.74 -7.19
N VAL A 61 17.24 20.57 -7.06
CA VAL A 61 16.63 19.30 -7.47
C VAL A 61 15.34 19.14 -6.67
N GLN A 62 14.19 19.09 -7.34
CA GLN A 62 12.92 18.93 -6.67
C GLN A 62 12.81 17.48 -6.16
N PRO A 63 12.30 17.26 -4.94
CA PRO A 63 12.15 15.92 -4.43
C PRO A 63 11.07 15.15 -5.20
N LEU A 64 11.33 13.85 -5.44
CA LEU A 64 10.26 12.92 -5.79
C LEU A 64 9.36 12.73 -4.57
N VAL A 65 8.05 12.78 -4.77
CA VAL A 65 7.07 12.45 -3.73
C VAL A 65 6.62 11.01 -3.97
N LEU A 66 7.01 10.11 -3.09
CA LEU A 66 6.69 8.68 -3.14
C LEU A 66 5.58 8.38 -2.13
N TYR A 67 4.43 7.94 -2.62
CA TYR A 67 3.36 7.35 -1.81
C TYR A 67 3.57 5.84 -1.81
N ALA A 68 3.86 5.25 -0.66
CA ALA A 68 4.19 3.83 -0.58
C ALA A 68 3.64 3.18 0.69
N ALA A 69 3.40 1.87 0.57
CA ALA A 69 2.91 1.00 1.63
C ALA A 69 3.74 -0.31 1.66
N GLU A 70 5.05 -0.21 1.58
CA GLU A 70 5.97 -1.34 1.51
C GLU A 70 6.94 -1.27 2.69
N GLY A 71 7.11 -2.32 3.46
CA GLY A 71 7.97 -2.32 4.65
C GLY A 71 9.45 -1.98 4.40
N TYR A 72 9.89 -1.98 3.15
CA TYR A 72 11.26 -1.62 2.74
C TYR A 72 11.34 -0.26 2.03
N ASP A 73 10.27 0.49 1.86
CA ASP A 73 10.24 1.74 1.07
C ASP A 73 11.13 2.85 1.62
N SER A 74 11.18 3.03 2.95
CA SER A 74 12.03 4.04 3.59
C SER A 74 13.51 3.77 3.39
N VAL A 75 13.91 2.49 3.40
CA VAL A 75 15.29 2.06 3.13
C VAL A 75 15.61 2.29 1.65
N MET A 76 14.65 1.97 0.76
CA MET A 76 14.78 2.19 -0.69
C MET A 76 14.92 3.68 -1.02
N ALA A 77 14.06 4.53 -0.47
CA ALA A 77 14.10 5.98 -0.69
C ALA A 77 15.46 6.59 -0.27
N LYS A 78 15.97 6.19 0.89
CA LYS A 78 17.30 6.63 1.38
C LYS A 78 18.43 6.14 0.47
N ALA A 79 18.39 4.88 0.05
CA ALA A 79 19.41 4.29 -0.82
C ALA A 79 19.42 4.92 -2.21
N PHE A 80 18.26 5.14 -2.81
CA PHE A 80 18.12 5.86 -4.07
C PHE A 80 18.68 7.29 -3.99
N THR A 81 18.29 8.04 -2.95
CA THR A 81 18.81 9.40 -2.73
C THR A 81 20.35 9.39 -2.60
N LYS A 82 20.90 8.44 -1.84
CA LYS A 82 22.36 8.28 -1.70
C LYS A 82 23.05 7.97 -3.02
N ALA A 83 22.44 7.12 -3.85
CA ALA A 83 23.02 6.67 -5.12
C ALA A 83 22.93 7.72 -6.24
N THR A 84 21.92 8.58 -6.21
CA THR A 84 21.58 9.45 -7.34
C THR A 84 21.66 10.94 -7.04
N GLY A 85 21.66 11.34 -5.77
CA GLY A 85 21.50 12.73 -5.35
C GLY A 85 20.08 13.28 -5.46
N ILE A 86 19.11 12.50 -5.94
CA ILE A 86 17.70 12.91 -6.07
C ILE A 86 17.00 12.67 -4.72
N PRO A 87 16.48 13.74 -4.08
CA PRO A 87 15.76 13.57 -2.81
C PRO A 87 14.43 12.83 -3.03
N VAL A 88 14.04 12.00 -2.07
CA VAL A 88 12.71 11.36 -2.04
C VAL A 88 12.01 11.80 -0.76
N LYS A 89 10.83 12.41 -0.91
CA LYS A 89 9.88 12.65 0.16
C LYS A 89 8.92 11.46 0.19
N LEU A 90 9.05 10.64 1.22
CA LEU A 90 8.20 9.48 1.42
C LEU A 90 6.94 9.88 2.20
N ASP A 91 5.80 9.43 1.72
CA ASP A 91 4.53 9.37 2.43
C ASP A 91 4.23 7.87 2.62
N ASP A 92 4.59 7.36 3.79
CA ASP A 92 4.48 5.97 4.20
C ASP A 92 3.21 5.80 5.04
N ASP A 93 2.23 5.11 4.48
CA ASP A 93 0.96 4.82 5.14
C ASP A 93 0.38 3.50 4.58
N SER A 94 -0.70 3.00 5.16
CA SER A 94 -1.43 1.87 4.62
C SER A 94 -2.04 2.18 3.25
N THR A 95 -2.14 1.19 2.36
CA THR A 95 -2.61 1.38 0.98
C THR A 95 -3.98 2.05 0.89
N GLY A 96 -4.94 1.70 1.76
CA GLY A 96 -6.29 2.28 1.74
C GLY A 96 -6.29 3.80 1.96
N PRO A 97 -5.67 4.33 3.03
CA PRO A 97 -5.47 5.77 3.23
C PRO A 97 -4.76 6.46 2.06
N LEU A 98 -3.69 5.86 1.50
CA LEU A 98 -2.99 6.43 0.34
C LEU A 98 -3.89 6.52 -0.89
N LEU A 99 -4.65 5.48 -1.22
CA LEU A 99 -5.59 5.51 -2.36
C LEU A 99 -6.71 6.53 -2.14
N THR A 100 -7.18 6.69 -0.92
CA THR A 100 -8.16 7.73 -0.55
C THR A 100 -7.59 9.13 -0.78
N LYS A 101 -6.33 9.34 -0.39
CA LYS A 101 -5.60 10.59 -0.61
C LYS A 101 -5.40 10.87 -2.10
N ILE A 102 -4.95 9.88 -2.87
CA ILE A 102 -4.79 9.97 -4.33
C ILE A 102 -6.12 10.35 -5.00
N ALA A 103 -7.23 9.74 -4.59
CA ALA A 103 -8.56 10.06 -5.11
C ALA A 103 -8.97 11.51 -4.79
N ALA A 104 -8.69 12.01 -3.60
CA ALA A 104 -8.94 13.39 -3.21
C ALA A 104 -8.08 14.40 -4.01
N GLU A 105 -6.88 14.00 -4.37
CA GLU A 105 -5.90 14.81 -5.13
C GLU A 105 -6.04 14.66 -6.66
N LYS A 106 -7.01 13.91 -7.17
CA LYS A 106 -7.15 13.54 -8.60
C LYS A 106 -6.95 14.72 -9.58
N ASN A 107 -7.44 15.91 -9.22
CA ASN A 107 -7.33 17.10 -10.07
C ASN A 107 -6.05 17.91 -9.84
N ASN A 108 -5.27 17.59 -8.84
CA ASN A 108 -4.00 18.22 -8.50
C ASN A 108 -3.12 17.23 -7.72
N PRO A 109 -2.59 16.18 -8.37
CA PRO A 109 -1.77 15.16 -7.72
C PRO A 109 -0.58 15.76 -6.98
N GLN A 110 -0.35 15.30 -5.75
CA GLN A 110 0.80 15.73 -4.93
C GLN A 110 1.89 14.65 -4.89
N TRP A 111 1.68 13.53 -5.55
CA TRP A 111 2.60 12.40 -5.66
C TRP A 111 3.33 12.41 -7.01
N SER A 112 4.52 11.80 -7.05
CA SER A 112 5.29 11.54 -8.27
C SER A 112 5.25 10.06 -8.64
N LEU A 113 5.20 9.23 -7.59
CA LEU A 113 5.21 7.77 -7.65
C LEU A 113 4.23 7.22 -6.62
N VAL A 114 3.56 6.14 -6.98
CA VAL A 114 2.80 5.30 -6.04
C VAL A 114 3.37 3.88 -6.10
N TRP A 115 3.62 3.27 -4.92
CA TRP A 115 4.18 1.92 -4.79
C TRP A 115 3.46 1.15 -3.70
N VAL A 116 2.61 0.22 -4.10
CA VAL A 116 1.76 -0.55 -3.19
C VAL A 116 1.50 -1.96 -3.74
N ASP A 117 1.01 -2.83 -2.88
CA ASP A 117 0.52 -4.15 -3.27
C ASP A 117 -0.89 -4.09 -3.86
N GLY A 118 -1.09 -4.81 -4.98
CA GLY A 118 -2.36 -4.96 -5.67
C GLY A 118 -2.43 -4.19 -7.00
N ASP A 119 -2.36 -4.91 -8.12
CA ASP A 119 -2.48 -4.34 -9.47
C ASP A 119 -3.89 -3.80 -9.80
N THR A 120 -4.90 -4.13 -9.01
CA THR A 120 -6.26 -3.58 -9.12
C THR A 120 -6.30 -2.07 -8.91
N ALA A 121 -5.54 -1.55 -7.95
CA ALA A 121 -5.41 -0.12 -7.69
C ALA A 121 -4.81 0.60 -8.89
N PHE A 122 -3.75 0.04 -9.48
CA PHE A 122 -3.09 0.61 -10.66
C PHE A 122 -3.99 0.58 -11.89
N ALA A 123 -4.73 -0.50 -12.12
CA ALA A 123 -5.69 -0.58 -13.22
C ALA A 123 -6.82 0.46 -13.09
N ALA A 124 -7.23 0.81 -11.87
CA ALA A 124 -8.18 1.89 -11.63
C ALA A 124 -7.57 3.26 -11.95
N LEU A 125 -6.35 3.54 -11.46
CA LEU A 125 -5.60 4.78 -11.74
C LEU A 125 -5.31 4.95 -13.24
N ASP A 126 -4.98 3.86 -13.94
CA ASP A 126 -4.74 3.88 -15.38
C ASP A 126 -6.02 4.20 -16.16
N LYS A 127 -7.15 3.55 -15.83
CA LYS A 127 -8.45 3.90 -16.41
C LYS A 127 -8.84 5.36 -16.20
N ASP A 128 -8.43 5.94 -15.10
CA ASP A 128 -8.61 7.36 -14.78
C ASP A 128 -7.59 8.26 -15.49
N GLY A 129 -6.65 7.68 -16.26
CA GLY A 129 -5.66 8.40 -17.06
C GLY A 129 -4.56 9.05 -16.22
N GLN A 130 -4.34 8.61 -14.98
CA GLN A 130 -3.38 9.19 -14.04
C GLN A 130 -1.96 8.63 -14.19
N LEU A 131 -1.78 7.46 -14.83
CA LEU A 131 -0.50 6.80 -14.92
C LEU A 131 0.25 7.09 -16.22
N LEU A 132 1.57 7.26 -16.10
CA LEU A 132 2.49 7.41 -17.21
C LEU A 132 2.95 6.06 -17.73
N SER A 133 2.81 5.83 -19.04
CA SER A 133 3.40 4.65 -19.70
C SER A 133 4.93 4.68 -19.59
N TYR A 134 5.53 3.60 -19.09
CA TYR A 134 6.96 3.47 -18.97
C TYR A 134 7.45 2.02 -19.10
N GLN A 135 8.32 1.76 -20.06
CA GLN A 135 9.04 0.50 -20.23
C GLN A 135 10.34 0.55 -19.41
N PRO A 136 10.46 -0.18 -18.28
CA PRO A 136 11.69 -0.20 -17.49
C PRO A 136 12.80 -0.98 -18.19
N LYS A 137 14.05 -0.76 -17.76
CA LYS A 137 15.23 -1.43 -18.32
C LYS A 137 15.42 -2.87 -17.84
N ALA A 138 14.72 -3.25 -16.77
CA ALA A 138 14.83 -4.59 -16.19
C ALA A 138 14.30 -5.67 -17.12
N THR A 139 14.92 -6.85 -17.06
CA THR A 139 14.39 -8.06 -17.68
C THR A 139 13.50 -8.78 -16.68
N PHE A 140 12.28 -9.09 -17.08
CA PHE A 140 11.33 -9.80 -16.22
C PHE A 140 11.39 -11.32 -16.45
N THR A 141 11.00 -12.08 -15.44
CA THR A 141 10.65 -13.51 -15.61
C THR A 141 9.40 -13.63 -16.48
N ALA A 142 9.07 -14.84 -16.95
CA ALA A 142 7.81 -15.07 -17.67
C ALA A 142 6.58 -14.67 -16.81
N ALA A 143 6.63 -14.95 -15.50
CA ALA A 143 5.57 -14.52 -14.58
C ALA A 143 5.49 -13.00 -14.47
N GLY A 144 6.63 -12.31 -14.34
CA GLY A 144 6.68 -10.86 -14.29
C GLY A 144 6.20 -10.19 -15.58
N THR A 145 6.61 -10.72 -16.74
CA THR A 145 6.13 -10.22 -18.05
C THR A 145 4.62 -10.35 -18.17
N ALA A 146 4.04 -11.44 -17.66
CA ALA A 146 2.59 -11.63 -17.70
C ALA A 146 1.81 -10.64 -16.79
N LEU A 147 2.47 -9.96 -15.86
CA LEU A 147 1.87 -8.95 -14.97
C LEU A 147 1.93 -7.53 -15.53
N LEU A 148 2.75 -7.28 -16.54
CA LEU A 148 2.81 -5.97 -17.19
C LEU A 148 1.50 -5.68 -17.92
N PRO A 149 0.90 -4.50 -17.73
CA PRO A 149 -0.21 -4.07 -18.57
C PRO A 149 0.29 -3.81 -20.00
N SER A 150 -0.60 -3.92 -20.97
CA SER A 150 -0.25 -3.80 -22.39
C SER A 150 0.29 -2.43 -22.79
N ASP A 151 -0.08 -1.40 -22.06
CA ASP A 151 0.34 0.00 -22.26
C ASP A 151 1.49 0.42 -21.34
N HIS A 152 1.99 -0.49 -20.51
CA HIS A 152 3.05 -0.23 -19.53
C HIS A 152 2.75 0.93 -18.57
N SER A 153 1.48 1.13 -18.19
CA SER A 153 1.06 2.20 -17.27
C SER A 153 1.56 1.99 -15.84
N TYR A 154 1.86 0.75 -15.45
CA TYR A 154 2.51 0.41 -14.18
C TYR A 154 3.46 -0.78 -14.34
N VAL A 155 4.31 -1.01 -13.33
CA VAL A 155 5.39 -1.99 -13.37
C VAL A 155 5.33 -2.90 -12.15
N PRO A 156 5.28 -4.24 -12.31
CA PRO A 156 5.33 -5.17 -11.18
C PRO A 156 6.72 -5.17 -10.53
N THR A 157 6.78 -5.19 -9.20
CA THR A 157 8.03 -5.20 -8.42
C THR A 157 8.29 -6.54 -7.73
N GLY A 158 7.25 -7.29 -7.42
CA GLY A 158 7.29 -8.60 -6.79
C GLY A 158 5.91 -9.25 -6.81
N THR A 159 5.78 -10.45 -6.23
CA THR A 159 4.49 -11.11 -6.05
C THR A 159 4.39 -11.75 -4.68
N THR A 160 3.21 -11.67 -4.10
CA THR A 160 2.78 -12.42 -2.93
C THR A 160 1.47 -13.12 -3.23
N VAL A 161 0.83 -13.72 -2.23
CA VAL A 161 -0.47 -14.37 -2.36
C VAL A 161 -1.39 -13.87 -1.25
N MET A 162 -2.63 -13.58 -1.59
CA MET A 162 -3.71 -13.21 -0.66
C MET A 162 -4.94 -14.12 -0.91
N ALA A 163 -5.60 -14.71 0.07
CA ALA A 163 -5.15 -14.80 1.44
C ALA A 163 -4.34 -16.08 1.66
N ALA A 164 -3.20 -15.96 2.29
CA ALA A 164 -2.61 -17.09 2.98
C ALA A 164 -3.39 -17.29 4.28
N LEU A 165 -3.74 -18.54 4.60
CA LEU A 165 -4.34 -18.88 5.88
C LEU A 165 -3.22 -19.14 6.88
N ILE A 166 -3.00 -18.23 7.83
CA ILE A 166 -2.17 -18.52 8.99
C ILE A 166 -3.04 -19.06 10.12
N TYR A 167 -2.56 -20.07 10.84
CA TYR A 167 -3.32 -20.70 11.92
C TYR A 167 -2.43 -21.15 13.07
N ASN A 168 -3.01 -21.21 14.27
CA ASN A 168 -2.33 -21.72 15.45
C ASN A 168 -2.47 -23.24 15.55
N ALA A 169 -1.48 -24.00 15.09
CA ALA A 169 -1.47 -25.46 15.12
C ALA A 169 -1.39 -26.06 16.55
N ALA A 170 -1.24 -25.26 17.60
CA ALA A 170 -1.37 -25.70 18.98
C ALA A 170 -2.83 -25.79 19.44
N ARG A 171 -3.75 -25.09 18.76
CA ARG A 171 -5.16 -24.96 19.18
C ARG A 171 -6.14 -25.64 18.24
N VAL A 172 -5.73 -25.88 16.98
CA VAL A 172 -6.63 -26.43 15.96
C VAL A 172 -6.22 -27.83 15.54
N SER A 173 -7.21 -28.69 15.30
CA SER A 173 -7.03 -30.07 14.83
C SER A 173 -7.37 -30.24 13.34
N SER A 174 -8.06 -29.27 12.74
CA SER A 174 -8.43 -29.30 11.32
C SER A 174 -8.02 -28.00 10.65
N VAL A 175 -7.59 -28.09 9.39
CA VAL A 175 -7.23 -26.95 8.55
C VAL A 175 -8.19 -26.95 7.36
N PRO A 176 -8.87 -25.81 7.07
CA PRO A 176 -9.75 -25.71 5.90
C PRO A 176 -8.92 -25.86 4.62
N THR A 177 -9.52 -26.37 3.58
CA THR A 177 -8.91 -26.51 2.25
C THR A 177 -9.50 -25.54 1.23
N THR A 178 -10.71 -25.07 1.52
CA THR A 178 -11.45 -24.09 0.69
C THR A 178 -11.99 -22.96 1.56
N TYR A 179 -12.32 -21.84 0.92
CA TYR A 179 -12.99 -20.73 1.60
C TYR A 179 -14.39 -21.11 2.09
N GLN A 180 -15.07 -22.04 1.41
CA GLN A 180 -16.40 -22.53 1.84
C GLN A 180 -16.36 -23.29 3.16
N ASP A 181 -15.25 -23.97 3.46
CA ASP A 181 -15.09 -24.68 4.72
C ASP A 181 -15.20 -23.72 5.93
N LEU A 182 -14.73 -22.47 5.76
CA LEU A 182 -14.75 -21.44 6.81
C LEU A 182 -16.19 -21.04 7.26
N LEU A 183 -17.20 -21.37 6.48
CA LEU A 183 -18.60 -21.19 6.85
C LEU A 183 -19.13 -22.28 7.78
N GLY A 184 -18.35 -23.34 8.02
CA GLY A 184 -18.73 -24.45 8.88
C GLY A 184 -18.66 -24.11 10.38
N ALA A 185 -19.50 -24.78 11.18
CA ALA A 185 -19.57 -24.56 12.63
C ALA A 185 -18.24 -24.78 13.37
N ALA A 186 -17.32 -25.59 12.82
CA ALA A 186 -15.99 -25.81 13.40
C ALA A 186 -15.13 -24.53 13.45
N TYR A 187 -15.43 -23.56 12.59
CA TYR A 187 -14.71 -22.29 12.45
C TYR A 187 -15.45 -21.09 13.07
N HIS A 188 -16.61 -21.34 13.71
CA HIS A 188 -17.43 -20.28 14.28
C HIS A 188 -16.66 -19.43 15.29
N GLY A 189 -16.61 -18.10 15.07
CA GLY A 189 -15.93 -17.14 15.94
C GLY A 189 -14.41 -17.25 15.98
N LYS A 190 -13.78 -18.00 15.05
CA LYS A 190 -12.33 -18.28 15.08
C LYS A 190 -11.54 -17.68 13.92
N VAL A 191 -12.23 -17.10 12.95
CA VAL A 191 -11.60 -16.59 11.73
C VAL A 191 -11.46 -15.08 11.81
N GLY A 192 -10.28 -14.57 11.48
CA GLY A 192 -10.00 -13.15 11.30
C GLY A 192 -9.49 -12.84 9.91
N MET A 193 -9.70 -11.61 9.47
CA MET A 193 -9.12 -11.05 8.24
C MET A 193 -8.86 -9.56 8.40
N ASN A 194 -8.09 -9.00 7.47
CA ASN A 194 -7.88 -7.57 7.47
C ASN A 194 -9.08 -6.81 6.89
N ASP A 195 -9.14 -5.53 7.24
CA ASP A 195 -10.08 -4.55 6.71
C ASP A 195 -9.65 -4.09 5.31
N PRO A 196 -10.48 -4.27 4.26
CA PRO A 196 -10.12 -3.87 2.90
C PRO A 196 -9.98 -2.35 2.73
N SER A 197 -10.60 -1.54 3.60
CA SER A 197 -10.50 -0.07 3.57
C SER A 197 -9.19 0.44 4.19
N GLN A 198 -8.45 -0.41 4.90
CA GLN A 198 -7.17 -0.08 5.53
C GLN A 198 -6.01 -0.84 4.87
N SER A 199 -6.11 -2.16 4.79
CA SER A 199 -5.10 -3.05 4.24
C SER A 199 -5.36 -3.30 2.75
N GLY A 200 -4.57 -2.69 1.87
CA GLY A 200 -4.69 -2.79 0.42
C GLY A 200 -4.70 -4.21 -0.15
N PRO A 201 -3.86 -5.14 0.34
CA PRO A 201 -3.90 -6.54 -0.08
C PRO A 201 -5.25 -7.24 0.08
N THR A 202 -6.11 -6.73 0.95
CA THR A 202 -7.38 -7.38 1.30
C THR A 202 -8.43 -7.25 0.20
N TYR A 203 -8.50 -6.10 -0.50
CA TYR A 203 -9.43 -5.97 -1.61
C TYR A 203 -9.15 -6.96 -2.76
N PRO A 204 -7.93 -7.14 -3.29
CA PRO A 204 -7.63 -8.18 -4.27
C PRO A 204 -8.05 -9.59 -3.85
N PHE A 205 -7.94 -9.93 -2.57
CA PHE A 205 -8.46 -11.20 -2.03
C PHE A 205 -9.98 -11.27 -2.15
N ILE A 206 -10.71 -10.23 -1.71
CA ILE A 206 -12.16 -10.18 -1.79
C ILE A 206 -12.61 -10.29 -3.26
N ALA A 207 -11.98 -9.54 -4.16
CA ALA A 207 -12.24 -9.58 -5.60
C ALA A 207 -11.96 -10.98 -6.19
N GLY A 208 -10.86 -11.62 -5.78
CA GLY A 208 -10.52 -12.98 -6.17
C GLY A 208 -11.56 -13.99 -5.72
N LEU A 209 -12.02 -13.90 -4.47
CA LEU A 209 -13.07 -14.76 -3.96
C LEU A 209 -14.42 -14.51 -4.67
N MET A 210 -14.78 -13.26 -4.90
CA MET A 210 -15.95 -12.88 -5.70
C MET A 210 -15.87 -13.47 -7.11
N ASN A 211 -14.72 -13.34 -7.78
CA ASN A 211 -14.49 -13.93 -9.10
C ASN A 211 -14.62 -15.47 -9.08
N GLN A 212 -14.12 -16.12 -8.05
CA GLN A 212 -14.22 -17.58 -7.90
C GLN A 212 -15.65 -18.05 -7.70
N LEU A 213 -16.48 -17.29 -6.95
CA LEU A 213 -17.85 -17.66 -6.61
C LEU A 213 -18.86 -17.39 -7.70
N GLY A 214 -18.70 -16.34 -8.49
CA GLY A 214 -19.70 -15.93 -9.47
C GLY A 214 -19.14 -15.37 -10.79
N GLY A 215 -17.82 -15.42 -10.99
CA GLY A 215 -17.14 -14.83 -12.15
C GLY A 215 -17.27 -13.30 -12.19
N GLN A 216 -16.97 -12.72 -13.35
CA GLN A 216 -17.01 -11.27 -13.53
C GLN A 216 -18.43 -10.67 -13.46
N GLN A 217 -19.45 -11.44 -13.80
CA GLN A 217 -20.83 -10.94 -13.89
C GLN A 217 -21.57 -11.01 -12.54
N ASN A 218 -21.49 -12.15 -11.86
CA ASN A 218 -22.25 -12.41 -10.63
C ASN A 218 -21.37 -12.41 -9.37
N GLY A 219 -20.07 -12.16 -9.53
CA GLY A 219 -19.09 -12.31 -8.45
C GLY A 219 -19.36 -11.40 -7.26
N VAL A 220 -19.73 -10.14 -7.50
CA VAL A 220 -20.03 -9.19 -6.43
C VAL A 220 -21.14 -9.72 -5.53
N SER A 221 -22.30 -10.03 -6.06
CA SER A 221 -23.43 -10.54 -5.27
C SER A 221 -23.14 -11.88 -4.60
N ALA A 222 -22.41 -12.77 -5.28
CA ALA A 222 -22.01 -14.06 -4.71
C ALA A 222 -21.02 -13.88 -3.54
N GLY A 223 -20.07 -12.96 -3.65
CA GLY A 223 -19.14 -12.62 -2.58
C GLY A 223 -19.81 -11.91 -1.40
N GLU A 224 -20.70 -10.96 -1.68
CA GLU A 224 -21.53 -10.31 -0.65
C GLU A 224 -22.31 -11.34 0.17
N SER A 225 -22.93 -12.31 -0.50
CA SER A 225 -23.60 -13.43 0.17
C SER A 225 -22.63 -14.27 1.00
N TYR A 226 -21.44 -14.56 0.49
CA TYR A 226 -20.42 -15.30 1.22
C TYR A 226 -19.95 -14.57 2.49
N PHE A 227 -19.54 -13.29 2.37
CA PHE A 227 -19.06 -12.52 3.51
C PHE A 227 -20.16 -12.26 4.55
N SER A 228 -21.42 -12.10 4.13
CA SER A 228 -22.55 -12.04 5.07
C SER A 228 -22.69 -13.31 5.88
N LYS A 229 -22.52 -14.49 5.24
CA LYS A 229 -22.51 -15.79 5.96
C LYS A 229 -21.30 -15.93 6.86
N LEU A 230 -20.12 -15.47 6.43
CA LEU A 230 -18.91 -15.53 7.23
C LEU A 230 -19.00 -14.60 8.45
N LYS A 231 -19.61 -13.40 8.30
CA LYS A 231 -19.96 -12.53 9.42
C LYS A 231 -20.91 -13.22 10.40
N ALA A 232 -21.98 -13.84 9.90
CA ALA A 232 -22.90 -14.62 10.73
C ALA A 232 -22.21 -15.80 11.41
N ASN A 233 -21.12 -16.33 10.84
CA ASN A 233 -20.24 -17.34 11.44
C ASN A 233 -19.19 -16.73 12.37
N GLY A 234 -19.30 -15.46 12.75
CA GLY A 234 -18.43 -14.80 13.73
C GLY A 234 -17.07 -14.36 13.17
N LEU A 235 -17.01 -13.89 11.93
CA LEU A 235 -15.80 -13.29 11.38
C LEU A 235 -15.35 -12.08 12.21
N HIS A 236 -14.06 -12.00 12.48
CA HIS A 236 -13.39 -10.82 13.05
C HIS A 236 -12.69 -10.05 11.96
N VAL A 237 -12.83 -8.71 11.95
CA VAL A 237 -12.15 -7.82 11.01
C VAL A 237 -11.18 -6.93 11.79
N PHE A 238 -9.93 -6.88 11.35
CA PHE A 238 -8.85 -6.12 11.97
C PHE A 238 -8.26 -5.12 10.98
N PRO A 239 -7.66 -4.00 11.43
CA PRO A 239 -7.13 -2.99 10.52
C PRO A 239 -6.06 -3.51 9.57
N THR A 240 -5.06 -4.24 10.10
CA THR A 240 -3.84 -4.62 9.36
C THR A 240 -3.44 -6.08 9.56
N ASN A 241 -2.43 -6.53 8.80
CA ASN A 241 -1.78 -7.84 9.03
C ASN A 241 -1.29 -7.98 10.48
N GLY A 242 -0.69 -6.92 11.04
CA GLY A 242 -0.17 -6.92 12.41
C GLY A 242 -1.24 -7.14 13.45
N ASP A 243 -2.39 -6.47 13.30
CA ASP A 243 -3.52 -6.62 14.24
C ASP A 243 -4.14 -8.03 14.15
N THR A 244 -4.27 -8.59 12.93
CA THR A 244 -4.75 -9.96 12.74
C THR A 244 -3.79 -10.99 13.33
N LEU A 245 -2.47 -10.78 13.16
CA LEU A 245 -1.44 -11.64 13.79
C LEU A 245 -1.49 -11.54 15.31
N HIS A 246 -1.61 -10.35 15.87
CA HIS A 246 -1.74 -10.17 17.32
C HIS A 246 -2.99 -10.88 17.89
N ALA A 247 -4.12 -10.82 17.18
CA ALA A 247 -5.33 -11.53 17.56
C ALA A 247 -5.13 -13.06 17.53
N LEU A 248 -4.34 -13.58 16.58
CA LEU A 248 -3.97 -14.98 16.48
C LEU A 248 -3.04 -15.40 17.64
N GLU A 249 -2.01 -14.60 17.93
CA GLU A 249 -1.06 -14.83 19.03
C GLU A 249 -1.75 -14.86 20.39
N THR A 250 -2.64 -13.92 20.65
CA THR A 250 -3.39 -13.80 21.90
C THR A 250 -4.53 -14.80 22.01
N GLY A 251 -4.88 -15.48 20.90
CA GLY A 251 -5.92 -16.49 20.85
C GLY A 251 -7.33 -15.93 20.78
N GLN A 252 -7.49 -14.70 20.35
CA GLN A 252 -8.79 -14.12 19.99
C GLN A 252 -9.37 -14.82 18.76
N ILE A 253 -8.48 -15.24 17.82
CA ILE A 253 -8.80 -16.06 16.66
C ILE A 253 -7.88 -17.27 16.61
N ASP A 254 -8.23 -18.27 15.83
CA ASP A 254 -7.41 -19.47 15.57
C ASP A 254 -6.89 -19.49 14.12
N TYR A 255 -7.51 -18.71 13.22
CA TYR A 255 -7.21 -18.65 11.78
C TYR A 255 -7.21 -17.19 11.30
N GLY A 256 -6.17 -16.75 10.62
CA GLY A 256 -6.06 -15.43 10.02
C GLY A 256 -5.95 -15.53 8.50
N LEU A 257 -6.72 -14.74 7.77
CA LEU A 257 -6.64 -14.59 6.31
C LEU A 257 -5.85 -13.32 6.01
N ILE A 258 -4.53 -13.46 5.77
CA ILE A 258 -3.60 -12.35 5.61
C ILE A 258 -2.69 -12.54 4.40
N GLN A 259 -1.84 -11.56 4.12
CA GLN A 259 -0.82 -11.64 3.08
C GLN A 259 0.24 -12.70 3.40
N SER A 260 0.71 -13.41 2.38
CA SER A 260 1.66 -14.51 2.55
C SER A 260 3.03 -14.07 3.09
N SER A 261 3.48 -12.84 2.81
CA SER A 261 4.70 -12.26 3.36
C SER A 261 4.59 -12.14 4.89
N ALA A 262 3.53 -11.51 5.38
CA ALA A 262 3.28 -11.36 6.82
C ALA A 262 3.09 -12.71 7.51
N ALA A 263 2.34 -13.64 6.89
CA ALA A 263 2.17 -15.00 7.42
C ALA A 263 3.50 -15.75 7.53
N THR A 264 4.36 -15.67 6.51
CA THR A 264 5.69 -16.30 6.50
C THR A 264 6.59 -15.65 7.54
N GLY A 265 6.59 -14.31 7.62
CA GLY A 265 7.34 -13.56 8.63
C GLY A 265 7.03 -13.98 10.05
N GLU A 266 5.75 -14.21 10.34
CA GLU A 266 5.32 -14.70 11.66
C GLU A 266 5.92 -16.07 11.99
N THR A 267 5.95 -16.99 11.04
CA THR A 267 6.56 -18.32 11.25
C THR A 267 8.07 -18.29 11.46
N ILE A 268 8.74 -17.21 11.01
CA ILE A 268 10.18 -16.98 11.20
C ILE A 268 10.45 -16.32 12.56
N LYS A 269 9.65 -15.29 12.91
CA LYS A 269 9.83 -14.49 14.14
C LYS A 269 9.56 -15.29 15.39
N VAL A 270 8.53 -16.15 15.37
CA VAL A 270 8.01 -16.80 16.56
C VAL A 270 8.62 -18.18 16.74
N LYS A 271 9.21 -18.42 17.92
CA LYS A 271 9.59 -19.77 18.34
C LYS A 271 8.33 -20.53 18.75
N PRO A 272 8.05 -21.70 18.12
CA PRO A 272 6.88 -22.50 18.48
C PRO A 272 6.85 -22.89 19.95
N SER A 273 5.70 -22.79 20.57
CA SER A 273 5.44 -23.17 21.96
C SER A 273 4.27 -24.16 22.08
N ALA A 274 3.95 -24.59 23.29
CA ALA A 274 2.76 -25.43 23.56
C ALA A 274 1.45 -24.65 23.29
N GLN A 275 1.46 -23.31 23.42
CA GLN A 275 0.30 -22.44 23.28
C GLN A 275 0.18 -21.81 21.89
N PHE A 276 1.31 -21.58 21.21
CA PHE A 276 1.34 -20.91 19.92
C PHE A 276 2.34 -21.55 18.95
N ARG A 277 1.81 -22.10 17.85
CA ARG A 277 2.57 -22.71 16.76
C ARG A 277 2.00 -22.25 15.42
N PRO A 278 2.45 -21.09 14.91
CA PRO A 278 1.94 -20.57 13.65
C PRO A 278 2.33 -21.49 12.49
N LYS A 279 1.38 -21.79 11.64
CA LYS A 279 1.56 -22.50 10.37
C LYS A 279 0.74 -21.86 9.29
N ILE A 280 1.12 -22.08 8.04
CA ILE A 280 0.47 -21.52 6.86
C ILE A 280 -0.16 -22.63 6.03
N ALA A 281 -1.34 -22.36 5.50
CA ALA A 281 -1.97 -23.15 4.45
C ALA A 281 -2.44 -22.20 3.33
N TYR A 282 -2.38 -22.69 2.11
CA TYR A 282 -2.94 -21.97 0.95
C TYR A 282 -4.25 -22.64 0.58
N LEU A 283 -5.34 -21.92 0.73
CA LEU A 283 -6.66 -22.40 0.36
C LEU A 283 -6.79 -22.49 -1.17
N SER A 284 -7.72 -23.28 -1.64
CA SER A 284 -7.96 -23.44 -3.08
C SER A 284 -8.18 -22.09 -3.76
N LYS A 285 -7.34 -21.81 -4.76
CA LYS A 285 -7.35 -20.56 -5.54
C LYS A 285 -7.12 -19.29 -4.73
N SER A 286 -6.13 -19.29 -3.82
CA SER A 286 -5.61 -18.04 -3.25
C SER A 286 -5.27 -17.05 -4.36
N THR A 287 -5.49 -15.77 -4.13
CA THR A 287 -5.33 -14.75 -5.17
C THR A 287 -3.88 -14.30 -5.27
N LEU A 288 -3.32 -14.29 -6.49
CA LEU A 288 -2.03 -13.68 -6.77
C LEU A 288 -2.11 -12.18 -6.47
N LEU A 289 -1.15 -11.67 -5.74
CA LEU A 289 -1.04 -10.27 -5.34
C LEU A 289 0.29 -9.72 -5.85
N PRO A 290 0.32 -8.99 -6.97
CA PRO A 290 1.52 -8.29 -7.42
C PRO A 290 1.72 -7.01 -6.60
N GLY A 291 2.95 -6.77 -6.11
CA GLY A 291 3.40 -5.42 -5.78
C GLY A 291 3.66 -4.66 -7.07
N ALA A 292 3.30 -3.39 -7.14
CA ALA A 292 3.47 -2.60 -8.35
C ALA A 292 3.83 -1.13 -8.05
N ILE A 293 4.46 -0.49 -9.02
CA ILE A 293 4.86 0.91 -8.97
C ILE A 293 4.33 1.65 -10.23
N GLY A 294 3.74 2.82 -10.02
CA GLY A 294 3.24 3.70 -11.08
C GLY A 294 3.80 5.12 -10.95
N ILE A 295 3.88 5.82 -12.08
CA ILE A 295 4.39 7.20 -12.17
C ILE A 295 3.21 8.11 -12.51
N ASP A 296 3.11 9.28 -11.86
CA ASP A 296 2.11 10.30 -12.20
C ASP A 296 2.35 10.84 -13.60
N LYS A 297 1.33 10.72 -14.45
CA LYS A 297 1.32 11.26 -15.80
C LYS A 297 1.26 12.78 -15.83
N GLY A 298 0.69 13.40 -14.80
CA GLY A 298 0.55 14.85 -14.65
C GLY A 298 1.82 15.55 -14.16
N ALA A 299 2.80 14.82 -13.65
CA ALA A 299 4.06 15.38 -13.16
C ALA A 299 4.86 16.08 -14.27
N SER A 300 5.69 17.05 -13.89
CA SER A 300 6.56 17.74 -14.86
C SER A 300 7.51 16.77 -15.58
N PRO A 301 7.98 17.07 -16.80
CA PRO A 301 8.92 16.20 -17.51
C PRO A 301 10.19 15.88 -16.72
N THR A 302 10.69 16.79 -15.90
CA THR A 302 11.84 16.57 -15.02
C THR A 302 11.51 15.53 -13.95
N ILE A 303 10.39 15.69 -13.26
CA ILE A 303 9.93 14.75 -12.24
C ILE A 303 9.65 13.36 -12.85
N GLN A 304 9.02 13.30 -14.03
CA GLN A 304 8.82 12.03 -14.73
C GLN A 304 10.13 11.33 -15.08
N ALA A 305 11.16 12.09 -15.51
CA ALA A 305 12.48 11.52 -15.81
C ALA A 305 13.15 10.96 -14.54
N GLU A 306 13.06 11.65 -13.42
CA GLU A 306 13.59 11.20 -12.13
C GLU A 306 12.79 10.03 -11.56
N ALA A 307 11.47 10.02 -11.71
CA ALA A 307 10.60 8.90 -11.33
C ALA A 307 10.94 7.62 -12.11
N LYS A 308 11.19 7.71 -13.42
CA LYS A 308 11.68 6.58 -14.24
C LYS A 308 13.01 6.03 -13.71
N ARG A 309 13.92 6.91 -13.25
CA ARG A 309 15.18 6.46 -12.62
C ARG A 309 14.93 5.75 -11.30
N PHE A 310 13.92 6.17 -10.53
CA PHE A 310 13.53 5.47 -9.31
C PHE A 310 13.00 4.07 -9.62
N VAL A 311 12.10 3.93 -10.59
CA VAL A 311 11.60 2.61 -11.04
C VAL A 311 12.74 1.70 -11.51
N ASP A 312 13.64 2.21 -12.36
CA ASP A 312 14.82 1.46 -12.81
C ASP A 312 15.72 1.04 -11.65
N TYR A 313 15.86 1.91 -10.62
CA TYR A 313 16.66 1.61 -9.44
C TYR A 313 16.02 0.49 -8.60
N VAL A 314 14.72 0.55 -8.33
CA VAL A 314 13.98 -0.50 -7.62
C VAL A 314 14.18 -1.86 -8.29
N LEU A 315 14.11 -1.90 -9.62
CA LEU A 315 14.24 -3.13 -10.41
C LEU A 315 15.70 -3.54 -10.71
N SER A 316 16.68 -2.71 -10.32
CA SER A 316 18.11 -3.04 -10.46
C SER A 316 18.54 -4.11 -9.44
N PRO A 317 19.69 -4.76 -9.64
CA PRO A 317 20.24 -5.70 -8.64
C PRO A 317 20.41 -5.05 -7.25
N ALA A 318 20.79 -3.78 -7.19
CA ALA A 318 20.93 -3.04 -5.93
C ALA A 318 19.57 -2.79 -5.25
N GLY A 319 18.56 -2.38 -6.01
CA GLY A 319 17.19 -2.19 -5.50
C GLY A 319 16.57 -3.51 -5.05
N GLN A 320 16.72 -4.57 -5.83
CA GLN A 320 16.21 -5.89 -5.46
C GLN A 320 16.87 -6.45 -4.19
N ALA A 321 18.17 -6.19 -3.99
CA ALA A 321 18.85 -6.55 -2.74
C ALA A 321 18.26 -5.79 -1.52
N ILE A 322 17.87 -4.53 -1.71
CA ILE A 322 17.19 -3.74 -0.67
C ILE A 322 15.80 -4.30 -0.40
N MET A 323 15.00 -4.58 -1.43
CA MET A 323 13.69 -5.20 -1.26
C MET A 323 13.78 -6.52 -0.47
N GLN A 324 14.82 -7.33 -0.71
CA GLN A 324 15.01 -8.62 -0.03
C GLN A 324 15.53 -8.51 1.41
N SER A 325 16.04 -7.36 1.82
CA SER A 325 16.68 -7.19 3.14
C SER A 325 16.08 -6.08 4.00
N GLY A 326 15.26 -5.20 3.43
CA GLY A 326 14.75 -4.01 4.09
C GLY A 326 13.69 -4.30 5.15
N ASP A 327 12.93 -5.38 4.95
CA ASP A 327 11.94 -5.89 5.91
C ASP A 327 11.94 -7.44 5.92
N PRO A 328 12.95 -8.08 6.50
CA PRO A 328 13.21 -9.52 6.34
C PRO A 328 12.16 -10.44 6.99
N THR A 329 11.25 -9.91 7.78
CA THR A 329 10.15 -10.66 8.42
C THR A 329 8.76 -10.14 8.01
N GLY A 330 8.69 -9.38 6.93
CA GLY A 330 7.49 -8.80 6.35
C GLY A 330 7.59 -8.79 4.82
N ASP A 331 7.54 -7.63 4.21
CA ASP A 331 7.39 -7.48 2.77
C ASP A 331 8.59 -7.92 1.93
N SER A 332 9.78 -8.12 2.52
CA SER A 332 10.90 -8.79 1.84
C SER A 332 10.64 -10.27 1.50
N LEU A 333 9.55 -10.84 2.01
CA LEU A 333 9.16 -12.24 1.77
C LEU A 333 8.19 -12.33 0.57
N TYR A 334 8.69 -11.98 -0.60
CA TYR A 334 7.98 -12.01 -1.89
C TYR A 334 8.68 -12.95 -2.90
N TRP A 335 7.95 -13.42 -3.89
CA TRP A 335 8.52 -14.13 -5.03
C TRP A 335 8.90 -13.13 -6.13
N PRO A 336 10.19 -13.07 -6.52
CA PRO A 336 10.68 -12.09 -7.48
C PRO A 336 10.10 -12.23 -8.88
N VAL A 337 9.87 -11.09 -9.53
CA VAL A 337 9.43 -11.01 -10.93
C VAL A 337 10.55 -10.55 -11.87
N VAL A 338 11.67 -10.08 -11.33
CA VAL A 338 12.86 -9.67 -12.07
C VAL A 338 13.74 -10.88 -12.32
N ALA A 339 14.21 -11.05 -13.57
CA ALA A 339 15.06 -12.16 -13.93
C ALA A 339 16.42 -12.10 -13.22
N GLY A 340 16.92 -13.26 -12.78
CA GLY A 340 18.19 -13.38 -12.05
C GLY A 340 18.09 -13.03 -10.54
N VAL A 341 16.92 -12.67 -10.03
CA VAL A 341 16.68 -12.48 -8.60
C VAL A 341 16.08 -13.76 -8.03
N ASN A 342 16.65 -14.27 -6.95
CA ASN A 342 16.15 -15.45 -6.26
C ASN A 342 15.20 -15.05 -5.11
N ALA A 343 14.18 -15.86 -4.87
CA ALA A 343 13.33 -15.69 -3.70
C ALA A 343 14.12 -15.91 -2.40
N ALA A 344 13.69 -15.29 -1.32
CA ALA A 344 14.28 -15.54 0.00
C ALA A 344 14.17 -17.03 0.37
N SER A 345 15.24 -17.59 0.95
CA SER A 345 15.29 -19.03 1.30
C SER A 345 14.23 -19.48 2.29
N ALA A 346 13.66 -18.54 3.05
CA ALA A 346 12.57 -18.79 3.99
C ALA A 346 11.20 -18.96 3.30
N LEU A 347 11.06 -18.51 2.05
CA LEU A 347 9.82 -18.68 1.31
C LEU A 347 9.65 -20.13 0.85
N PRO A 348 8.44 -20.69 0.99
CA PRO A 348 8.12 -21.97 0.35
C PRO A 348 8.13 -21.83 -1.17
N ALA A 349 8.03 -22.96 -1.87
CA ALA A 349 7.74 -22.93 -3.30
C ALA A 349 6.47 -22.13 -3.57
N PHE A 350 6.44 -21.40 -4.70
CA PHE A 350 5.26 -20.65 -5.09
C PHE A 350 4.03 -21.59 -5.15
N PRO A 351 2.89 -21.21 -4.54
CA PRO A 351 1.70 -22.06 -4.51
C PRO A 351 1.22 -22.37 -5.94
N SER A 352 1.05 -23.67 -6.25
CA SER A 352 0.58 -24.09 -7.58
C SER A 352 -0.92 -23.85 -7.82
N ASN A 353 -1.68 -23.70 -6.74
CA ASN A 353 -3.14 -23.53 -6.78
C ASN A 353 -3.53 -22.09 -6.42
N TYR A 354 -3.19 -21.16 -7.30
CA TYR A 354 -3.57 -19.76 -7.18
C TYR A 354 -4.47 -19.35 -8.35
N GLN A 355 -5.15 -18.22 -8.19
CA GLN A 355 -5.83 -17.54 -9.29
C GLN A 355 -5.22 -16.16 -9.53
N ARG A 356 -5.33 -15.70 -10.75
CA ARG A 356 -5.13 -14.32 -11.15
C ARG A 356 -6.48 -13.73 -11.52
N ILE A 357 -6.76 -12.52 -11.07
CA ILE A 357 -7.94 -11.76 -11.48
C ILE A 357 -7.55 -10.76 -12.57
N ASP A 358 -8.52 -10.33 -13.37
CA ASP A 358 -8.34 -9.24 -14.31
C ASP A 358 -8.40 -7.90 -13.55
N PRO A 359 -7.28 -7.17 -13.38
CA PRO A 359 -7.27 -5.95 -12.59
C PRO A 359 -8.13 -4.84 -13.22
N TYR A 360 -8.28 -4.83 -14.54
CA TYR A 360 -9.11 -3.84 -15.25
C TYR A 360 -10.62 -4.08 -15.11
N VAL A 361 -11.00 -5.30 -14.73
CA VAL A 361 -12.39 -5.63 -14.37
C VAL A 361 -12.66 -5.32 -12.91
N TRP A 362 -11.73 -5.68 -12.02
CA TRP A 362 -11.95 -5.62 -10.58
C TRP A 362 -11.52 -4.30 -9.95
N GLY A 363 -10.47 -3.64 -10.43
CA GLY A 363 -10.01 -2.35 -9.88
C GLY A 363 -11.10 -1.28 -9.79
N PRO A 364 -11.86 -1.01 -10.85
CA PRO A 364 -12.94 -0.01 -10.80
C PRO A 364 -14.10 -0.33 -9.83
N ARG A 365 -14.15 -1.53 -9.27
CA ARG A 365 -15.19 -1.96 -8.32
C ARG A 365 -14.77 -1.80 -6.85
N GLU A 366 -13.49 -1.49 -6.61
CA GLU A 366 -12.92 -1.45 -5.26
C GLU A 366 -13.70 -0.53 -4.32
N GLY A 367 -13.94 0.70 -4.71
CA GLY A 367 -14.69 1.66 -3.89
C GLY A 367 -16.09 1.19 -3.53
N GLN A 368 -16.82 0.57 -4.50
CA GLN A 368 -18.15 0.01 -4.25
C GLN A 368 -18.09 -1.15 -3.27
N VAL A 369 -17.17 -2.08 -3.47
CA VAL A 369 -17.04 -3.29 -2.64
C VAL A 369 -16.60 -2.93 -1.22
N ASN A 370 -15.62 -2.01 -1.07
CA ASN A 370 -15.17 -1.55 0.24
C ASN A 370 -16.29 -0.82 1.00
N THR A 371 -17.05 0.05 0.35
CA THR A 371 -18.23 0.71 0.95
C THR A 371 -19.27 -0.29 1.42
N TRP A 372 -19.54 -1.32 0.60
CA TRP A 372 -20.46 -2.39 0.99
C TRP A 372 -19.93 -3.17 2.20
N PHE A 373 -18.64 -3.52 2.19
CA PHE A 373 -17.97 -4.28 3.25
C PHE A 373 -18.01 -3.50 4.58
N ASP A 374 -17.69 -2.23 4.56
CA ASP A 374 -17.74 -1.34 5.73
C ASP A 374 -19.15 -1.29 6.34
N SER A 375 -20.17 -1.20 5.50
CA SER A 375 -21.56 -1.05 5.94
C SER A 375 -22.20 -2.35 6.43
N ASN A 376 -21.71 -3.52 5.95
CA ASN A 376 -22.42 -4.79 6.16
C ASN A 376 -21.58 -5.82 6.94
N ILE A 377 -20.24 -5.71 6.93
CA ILE A 377 -19.38 -6.74 7.52
C ILE A 377 -18.67 -6.27 8.79
N LYS A 378 -18.30 -5.01 8.89
CA LYS A 378 -17.71 -4.42 10.12
C LYS A 378 -18.68 -4.28 11.27
#